data_5d3a414873c4eec7f40de745375b1086
#
_entry.id   5d3a414873c4eec7f40de745375b1086
#
_cell.length_a   1.000
_cell.length_b   1.000
_cell.length_c   1.000
_cell.angle_alpha   90.00
_cell.angle_beta   90.00
_cell.angle_gamma   90.00
#
_symmetry.space_group_name_H-M   'P 1'
#
loop_
_entity.id
_entity.type
_entity.pdbx_description
1 polymer ?
#
loop_
_entity_poly.entity_id
_entity_poly.type
_entity_poly.pdbx_seq_one_letter_code
_entity_poly.pdbx_strand_id
1 'polypeptide(L)' 'MTYVSNIFNNSLNSNRKLKYFSVEVITFDGESFIEEVEARSAEEAQEIAASGYEDVDYTMVQGCFAGW' A
#
# COMPACT_ATOMS: atom_id res chain seq x y z
N MET A 1 0.79 10.85 6.60
CA MET A 1 1.14 10.64 5.99
C MET A 1 1.76 10.78 5.19
N THR A 2 2.11 10.78 4.98
CA THR A 2 2.52 10.89 4.28
C THR A 2 3.04 10.77 3.46
N TYR A 3 3.23 10.58 3.09
CA TYR A 3 3.80 10.55 2.15
C TYR A 3 3.40 11.23 1.23
N VAL A 4 2.99 11.63 1.34
CA VAL A 4 2.55 12.33 0.53
C VAL A 4 3.41 13.04 -0.17
N SER A 5 4.46 13.16 0.24
CA SER A 5 5.41 13.84 -0.45
C SER A 5 5.55 13.44 -1.80
N ASN A 6 5.26 12.29 -2.08
CA ASN A 6 5.42 11.88 -3.41
C ASN A 6 4.40 12.43 -4.29
N ILE A 7 3.49 13.15 -3.78
CA ILE A 7 2.48 13.64 -4.59
C ILE A 7 2.98 14.50 -5.67
N PHE A 8 3.91 15.37 -5.38
CA PHE A 8 4.29 16.23 -6.45
C PHE A 8 5.06 15.47 -7.48
N ASN A 9 5.57 14.37 -7.14
CA ASN A 9 6.21 13.61 -8.15
C ASN A 9 5.27 13.08 -9.13
N ASN A 10 4.04 12.96 -8.77
CA ASN A 10 3.10 12.40 -9.66
C ASN A 10 2.95 13.17 -10.90
N SER A 11 3.18 14.43 -10.83
CA SER A 11 3.00 15.19 -12.04
C SER A 11 4.00 14.76 -13.08
N LEU A 12 5.12 14.28 -12.67
CA LEU A 12 6.11 13.85 -13.62
C LEU A 12 5.80 12.49 -14.16
N ASN A 13 5.04 11.74 -13.43
CA ASN A 13 4.72 10.40 -13.84
C ASN A 13 3.29 10.28 -14.19
N SER A 14 2.82 11.24 -14.92
CA SER A 14 1.41 11.28 -15.18
C SER A 14 0.92 10.07 -15.94
N ASN A 15 1.80 9.39 -16.64
CA ASN A 15 1.34 8.22 -17.36
C ASN A 15 1.29 7.01 -16.47
N ARG A 16 1.71 7.09 -15.23
CA ARG A 16 1.60 6.00 -14.34
C ARG A 16 0.35 6.15 -13.55
N LYS A 17 -0.48 5.15 -13.58
CA LYS A 17 -1.71 5.22 -12.87
C LYS A 17 -1.56 4.60 -11.52
N LEU A 18 -2.13 5.25 -10.51
CA LEU A 18 -2.20 4.67 -9.20
C LEU A 18 -3.35 3.68 -9.17
N LYS A 19 -3.18 2.65 -8.38
CA LYS A 19 -4.20 1.64 -8.19
C LYS A 19 -4.44 1.49 -6.72
N TYR A 20 -5.60 1.00 -6.37
CA TYR A 20 -5.91 0.71 -4.99
C TYR A 20 -5.66 -0.76 -4.76
N PHE A 21 -4.92 -1.03 -3.71
CA PHE A 21 -4.63 -2.41 -3.34
C PHE A 21 -5.21 -2.67 -1.97
N SER A 22 -5.76 -3.85 -1.81
CA SER A 22 -6.18 -4.32 -0.51
C SER A 22 -5.09 -5.22 0.01
N VAL A 23 -4.46 -4.84 1.09
CA VAL A 23 -3.31 -5.55 1.61
C VAL A 23 -3.64 -6.03 3.01
N GLU A 24 -3.43 -7.30 3.25
CA GLU A 24 -3.61 -7.84 4.58
C GLU A 24 -2.27 -7.80 5.30
N VAL A 25 -2.26 -7.21 6.47
CA VAL A 25 -1.06 -7.12 7.28
C VAL A 25 -1.24 -8.07 8.44
N ILE A 26 -0.32 -9.02 8.56
CA ILE A 26 -0.37 -10.01 9.63
C ILE A 26 0.74 -9.72 10.60
N THR A 27 0.40 -9.62 11.87
CA THR A 27 1.38 -9.30 12.89
C THR A 27 1.86 -10.56 13.56
N PHE A 28 2.94 -10.42 14.33
CA PHE A 28 3.53 -11.58 14.96
C PHE A 28 2.62 -12.18 16.03
N ASP A 29 1.71 -11.41 16.59
CA ASP A 29 0.81 -11.97 17.59
C ASP A 29 -0.44 -12.56 16.94
N GLY A 30 -0.44 -12.70 15.63
CA GLY A 30 -1.51 -13.44 14.98
C GLY A 30 -2.69 -12.62 14.55
N GLU A 31 -2.62 -11.33 14.67
CA GLU A 31 -3.70 -10.49 14.23
C GLU A 31 -3.53 -10.13 12.78
N SER A 32 -4.63 -9.87 12.12
CA SER A 32 -4.57 -9.44 10.75
C SER A 32 -5.45 -8.22 10.55
N PHE A 33 -4.97 -7.34 9.69
CA PHE A 33 -5.67 -6.10 9.38
C PHE A 33 -5.67 -5.90 7.89
N ILE A 34 -6.77 -5.39 7.37
CA ILE A 34 -6.86 -5.11 5.95
C ILE A 34 -6.69 -3.62 5.75
N GLU A 35 -5.73 -3.26 4.91
CA GLU A 35 -5.47 -1.87 4.59
C GLU A 35 -5.68 -1.66 3.11
N GLU A 36 -6.39 -0.60 2.78
CA GLU A 36 -6.53 -0.22 1.39
C GLU A 36 -5.57 0.91 1.12
N VAL A 37 -4.66 0.70 0.21
CA VAL A 37 -3.63 1.70 -0.06
C VAL A 37 -3.59 1.99 -1.54
N GLU A 38 -3.21 3.20 -1.85
CA GLU A 38 -3.06 3.63 -3.22
C GLU A 38 -1.59 3.59 -3.55
N ALA A 39 -1.23 2.85 -4.58
CA ALA A 39 0.17 2.65 -4.91
C ALA A 39 0.29 2.32 -6.38
N ARG A 40 1.50 2.35 -6.87
CA ARG A 40 1.75 2.05 -8.27
C ARG A 40 2.06 0.59 -8.50
N SER A 41 2.39 -0.13 -7.47
CA SER A 41 2.68 -1.55 -7.62
C SER A 41 2.29 -2.26 -6.35
N ALA A 42 2.17 -3.58 -6.44
CA ALA A 42 1.83 -4.37 -5.28
C ALA A 42 2.92 -4.27 -4.22
N GLU A 43 4.17 -4.22 -4.64
CA GLU A 43 5.25 -4.13 -3.67
C GLU A 43 5.18 -2.83 -2.92
N GLU A 44 4.91 -1.75 -3.62
CA GLU A 44 4.81 -0.48 -2.96
C GLU A 44 3.62 -0.48 -1.99
N ALA A 45 2.52 -1.10 -2.39
CA ALA A 45 1.37 -1.15 -1.53
C ALA A 45 1.68 -1.90 -0.24
N GLN A 46 2.44 -2.97 -0.34
CA GLN A 46 2.78 -3.73 0.84
C GLN A 46 3.68 -2.93 1.77
N GLU A 47 4.59 -2.17 1.21
CA GLU A 47 5.44 -1.33 2.03
C GLU A 47 4.65 -0.26 2.74
N ILE A 48 3.73 0.35 2.04
CA ILE A 48 2.92 1.39 2.64
C ILE A 48 2.06 0.80 3.75
N ALA A 49 1.43 -0.32 3.47
CA ALA A 49 0.56 -0.93 4.47
C ALA A 49 1.35 -1.32 5.71
N ALA A 50 2.52 -1.90 5.51
CA ALA A 50 3.29 -2.38 6.63
C ALA A 50 3.84 -1.23 7.46
N SER A 51 4.04 -0.08 6.86
CA SER A 51 4.64 1.02 7.57
C SER A 51 3.78 1.53 8.72
N GLY A 52 2.52 1.19 8.73
CA GLY A 52 1.64 1.62 9.80
C GLY A 52 1.65 0.69 11.01
N TYR A 53 2.43 -0.37 10.96
CA TYR A 53 2.44 -1.36 12.03
C TYR A 53 3.87 -1.65 12.44
N GLU A 54 4.04 -2.02 13.68
CA GLU A 54 5.39 -2.26 14.19
C GLU A 54 5.78 -3.71 14.18
N ASP A 55 4.83 -4.58 14.39
CA ASP A 55 5.15 -5.99 14.56
C ASP A 55 4.68 -6.80 13.38
N VAL A 56 5.02 -6.38 12.19
CA VAL A 56 4.52 -7.05 11.00
C VAL A 56 5.30 -8.34 10.79
N ASP A 57 4.56 -9.44 10.68
CA ASP A 57 5.14 -10.70 10.31
C ASP A 57 5.26 -10.78 8.79
N TYR A 58 4.15 -10.55 8.10
CA TYR A 58 4.19 -10.53 6.65
C TYR A 58 2.92 -9.83 6.15
N THR A 59 2.91 -9.58 4.85
CA THR A 59 1.76 -8.95 4.22
C THR A 59 1.36 -9.78 3.01
N MET A 60 0.09 -9.69 2.64
CA MET A 60 -0.41 -10.35 1.46
C MET A 60 -1.32 -9.40 0.71
N VAL A 61 -1.15 -9.33 -0.59
CA VAL A 61 -2.03 -8.52 -1.39
C VAL A 61 -3.28 -9.33 -1.68
N GLN A 62 -4.43 -8.83 -1.22
CA GLN A 62 -5.68 -9.52 -1.40
C GLN A 62 -6.35 -9.15 -2.69
N GLY A 63 -6.14 -7.96 -3.18
CA GLY A 63 -6.79 -7.55 -4.41
C GLY A 63 -6.21 -6.27 -4.91
N CYS A 64 -6.50 -5.98 -6.16
CA CYS A 64 -6.03 -4.79 -6.81
C CYS A 64 -7.18 -4.21 -7.61
N PHE A 65 -7.51 -2.96 -7.35
CA PHE A 65 -8.56 -2.29 -8.08
C PHE A 65 -7.96 -1.14 -8.84
N ALA A 66 -8.26 -1.08 -10.10
CA ALA A 66 -7.73 0.00 -10.90
C ALA A 66 -8.35 1.28 -10.42
N GLY A 67 -7.50 2.23 -10.23
CA GLY A 67 -8.00 3.53 -9.94
C GLY A 67 -8.26 4.24 -11.22
N TRP A 68 -8.97 5.16 -11.37
CA TRP A 68 -9.10 5.88 -12.55
C TRP A 68 -9.64 7.14 -12.25
#